data_8c73993c88686122a54e62a9373ffa66
#
_entry.id   8c73993c88686122a54e62a9373ffa66
#
_cell.length_a   1.000
_cell.length_b   1.000
_cell.length_c   1.000
_cell.angle_alpha   90.00
_cell.angle_beta   90.00
_cell.angle_gamma   90.00
#
_symmetry.space_group_name_H-M   'P 1'
#
loop_
_entity.id
_entity.type
_entity.pdbx_description
1 polymer ?
#
loop_
_entity_poly.entity_id
_entity_poly.type
_entity_poly.pdbx_seq_one_letter_code
_entity_poly.pdbx_strand_id
1 'polypeptide(L)'
;MSDTSVIEFDRGGSGAPQLVDPFQRAITYLRVSVTDRCDFRCVYCMSEHMTFLPKSDLLSLEELDRLCSAFVEKGVNKLRLTGGEPLVRRGIMTLVSSLSRHLASGALKELTLTTNGSQLQKYAAELKGNGVKRINISLDTLNADKFRVITRWGNLDDVMAGIDAAQTQGLAIKINAVALKGVNEDEIVNLLEWAHGRGMDLTVIEVMPLGDVDESRLDQY
;
A
#
# COMPACT_ATOMS: atom_id res chain seq x y z
N MET A 1 11.93 -51.85 -7.97
CA MET A 1 10.82 -51.64 -7.05
C MET A 1 10.92 -50.18 -6.58
N SER A 2 10.20 -49.32 -7.27
CA SER A 2 10.17 -47.86 -6.98
C SER A 2 8.96 -47.61 -6.11
N ASP A 3 9.24 -47.29 -4.87
CA ASP A 3 8.23 -46.86 -3.88
C ASP A 3 7.84 -45.43 -4.18
N THR A 4 6.69 -45.24 -4.79
CA THR A 4 6.09 -43.93 -5.04
C THR A 4 5.11 -43.71 -3.89
N SER A 5 5.61 -43.21 -2.76
CA SER A 5 4.76 -42.76 -1.66
C SER A 5 3.97 -41.52 -2.12
N VAL A 6 2.71 -41.74 -2.48
CA VAL A 6 1.73 -40.68 -2.70
C VAL A 6 1.47 -40.03 -1.37
N ILE A 7 1.91 -38.78 -1.20
CA ILE A 7 1.58 -37.96 -0.02
C ILE A 7 0.08 -37.67 -0.13
N GLU A 8 -0.74 -38.34 0.67
CA GLU A 8 -2.14 -37.99 0.87
C GLU A 8 -2.24 -36.64 1.57
N PHE A 9 -2.79 -35.66 0.85
CA PHE A 9 -3.14 -34.39 1.46
C PHE A 9 -4.37 -34.57 2.34
N ASP A 10 -4.21 -34.31 3.63
CA ASP A 10 -5.33 -34.20 4.58
C ASP A 10 -6.28 -33.09 4.13
N ARG A 11 -7.41 -33.48 3.54
CA ARG A 11 -8.50 -32.57 3.14
C ARG A 11 -9.43 -32.30 4.33
N GLY A 12 -8.85 -31.94 5.44
CA GLY A 12 -9.61 -31.51 6.61
C GLY A 12 -10.12 -30.08 6.47
N GLY A 13 -11.32 -29.92 5.88
CA GLY A 13 -12.02 -28.64 5.83
C GLY A 13 -12.71 -28.42 4.49
N SER A 14 -14.01 -28.15 4.50
CA SER A 14 -14.86 -27.78 3.37
C SER A 14 -14.53 -26.38 2.82
N GLY A 15 -13.30 -26.17 2.30
CA GLY A 15 -12.83 -24.92 1.75
C GLY A 15 -12.37 -25.08 0.30
N ALA A 16 -12.58 -24.07 -0.53
CA ALA A 16 -11.99 -24.00 -1.86
C ALA A 16 -10.47 -24.23 -1.80
N PRO A 17 -9.83 -24.84 -2.83
CA PRO A 17 -8.40 -25.14 -2.80
C PRO A 17 -7.59 -23.86 -2.56
N GLN A 18 -6.75 -23.87 -1.54
CA GLN A 18 -5.92 -22.76 -1.12
C GLN A 18 -4.81 -22.52 -2.16
N LEU A 19 -4.46 -21.26 -2.39
CA LEU A 19 -3.30 -20.92 -3.20
C LEU A 19 -2.02 -21.27 -2.43
N VAL A 20 -1.20 -22.13 -3.01
CA VAL A 20 0.06 -22.60 -2.41
C VAL A 20 1.18 -22.38 -3.43
N ASP A 21 2.31 -21.85 -2.97
CA ASP A 21 3.49 -21.69 -3.81
C ASP A 21 4.27 -23.00 -3.99
N PRO A 22 5.28 -23.06 -4.89
CA PRO A 22 6.09 -24.27 -5.08
C PRO A 22 6.82 -24.76 -3.83
N PHE A 23 6.94 -23.94 -2.79
CA PHE A 23 7.56 -24.27 -1.50
C PHE A 23 6.53 -24.66 -0.42
N GLN A 24 5.31 -24.98 -0.80
CA GLN A 24 4.21 -25.37 0.11
C GLN A 24 3.77 -24.28 1.08
N ARG A 25 4.02 -23.00 0.76
CA ARG A 25 3.57 -21.87 1.57
C ARG A 25 2.23 -21.36 1.06
N ALA A 26 1.25 -21.24 1.96
CA ALA A 26 -0.05 -20.67 1.62
C ALA A 26 0.08 -19.16 1.32
N ILE A 27 -0.48 -18.73 0.20
CA ILE A 27 -0.55 -17.33 -0.18
C ILE A 27 -1.77 -16.71 0.52
N THR A 28 -1.52 -15.94 1.56
CA THR A 28 -2.56 -15.33 2.41
C THR A 28 -2.64 -13.81 2.30
N TYR A 29 -1.70 -13.18 1.59
CA TYR A 29 -1.58 -11.74 1.43
C TYR A 29 -1.53 -11.34 -0.04
N LEU A 30 -2.38 -10.40 -0.44
CA LEU A 30 -2.41 -9.84 -1.79
C LEU A 30 -2.25 -8.32 -1.75
N ARG A 31 -1.36 -7.80 -2.59
CA ARG A 31 -1.25 -6.38 -2.91
C ARG A 31 -1.98 -6.12 -4.22
N VAL A 32 -2.85 -5.13 -4.23
CA VAL A 32 -3.71 -4.81 -5.38
C VAL A 32 -3.42 -3.39 -5.82
N SER A 33 -2.81 -3.24 -6.99
CA SER A 33 -2.66 -1.93 -7.63
C SER A 33 -4.01 -1.53 -8.22
N VAL A 34 -4.60 -0.45 -7.70
CA VAL A 34 -5.91 0.01 -8.16
C VAL A 34 -5.82 1.09 -9.23
N THR A 35 -4.65 1.67 -9.44
CA THR A 35 -4.39 2.71 -10.44
C THR A 35 -2.87 2.86 -10.65
N ASP A 36 -2.49 3.27 -11.84
CA ASP A 36 -1.12 3.72 -12.15
C ASP A 36 -0.90 5.21 -11.86
N ARG A 37 -1.98 5.97 -11.63
CA ARG A 37 -1.94 7.43 -11.44
C ARG A 37 -1.55 7.79 -10.01
N CYS A 38 -0.75 8.85 -9.90
CA CYS A 38 -0.34 9.44 -8.64
C CYS A 38 -0.40 10.96 -8.77
N ASP A 39 -0.68 11.65 -7.70
CA ASP A 39 -0.61 13.12 -7.60
C ASP A 39 0.80 13.63 -7.22
N PHE A 40 1.73 12.72 -6.86
CA PHE A 40 3.14 13.01 -6.68
C PHE A 40 3.96 12.47 -7.87
N ARG A 41 5.23 12.95 -7.96
CA ARG A 41 6.24 12.49 -8.92
C ARG A 41 7.56 12.26 -8.20
N CYS A 42 7.54 11.36 -7.21
CA CYS A 42 8.75 11.08 -6.42
C CYS A 42 9.92 10.67 -7.33
N VAL A 43 11.06 11.31 -7.09
CA VAL A 43 12.28 11.18 -7.92
C VAL A 43 12.78 9.74 -8.07
N TYR A 44 12.48 8.89 -7.08
CA TYR A 44 12.86 7.47 -7.07
C TYR A 44 11.76 6.53 -7.61
N CYS A 45 10.58 7.04 -7.98
CA CYS A 45 9.42 6.20 -8.31
C CYS A 45 8.92 6.42 -9.73
N MET A 46 8.67 7.66 -10.13
CA MET A 46 8.06 8.02 -11.41
C MET A 46 8.79 9.14 -12.10
N SER A 47 8.93 9.05 -13.41
CA SER A 47 9.30 10.17 -14.26
C SER A 47 8.29 11.31 -14.14
N GLU A 48 8.76 12.55 -14.23
CA GLU A 48 7.88 13.72 -14.16
C GLU A 48 6.83 13.73 -15.28
N HIS A 49 7.22 13.27 -16.46
CA HIS A 49 6.39 13.20 -17.66
C HIS A 49 5.89 11.79 -17.96
N MET A 50 5.54 11.04 -16.90
CA MET A 50 5.05 9.66 -17.03
C MET A 50 3.81 9.56 -17.90
N THR A 51 3.80 8.63 -18.84
CA THR A 51 2.61 8.27 -19.62
C THR A 51 1.82 7.19 -18.90
N PHE A 52 0.56 7.48 -18.58
CA PHE A 52 -0.34 6.55 -17.90
C PHE A 52 -1.14 5.72 -18.90
N LEU A 53 -1.53 4.53 -18.46
CA LEU A 53 -2.42 3.67 -19.24
C LEU A 53 -3.75 4.37 -19.54
N PRO A 54 -4.35 4.12 -20.71
CA PRO A 54 -5.73 4.48 -20.99
C PRO A 54 -6.68 3.92 -19.92
N LYS A 55 -7.75 4.62 -19.61
CA LYS A 55 -8.72 4.12 -18.61
C LYS A 55 -9.35 2.78 -18.99
N SER A 56 -9.46 2.49 -20.29
CA SER A 56 -9.95 1.22 -20.83
C SER A 56 -9.07 0.02 -20.46
N ASP A 57 -7.79 0.25 -20.18
CA ASP A 57 -6.79 -0.79 -19.91
C ASP A 57 -6.64 -1.03 -18.40
N LEU A 58 -7.34 -0.24 -17.58
CA LEU A 58 -7.40 -0.42 -16.15
C LEU A 58 -8.67 -1.17 -15.77
N LEU A 59 -8.56 -2.16 -14.88
CA LEU A 59 -9.72 -2.82 -14.30
C LEU A 59 -10.67 -1.80 -13.66
N SER A 60 -11.98 -1.98 -13.88
CA SER A 60 -13.01 -1.23 -13.16
C SER A 60 -13.00 -1.57 -11.66
N LEU A 61 -13.68 -0.78 -10.83
CA LEU A 61 -13.78 -1.07 -9.40
C LEU A 61 -14.57 -2.36 -9.14
N GLU A 62 -15.54 -2.67 -9.98
CA GLU A 62 -16.35 -3.89 -9.94
C GLU A 62 -15.53 -5.12 -10.34
N GLU A 63 -14.64 -5.00 -11.32
CA GLU A 63 -13.70 -6.06 -11.70
C GLU A 63 -12.67 -6.31 -10.61
N LEU A 64 -12.14 -5.24 -9.99
CA LEU A 64 -11.24 -5.34 -8.84
C LEU A 64 -11.92 -6.01 -7.64
N ASP A 65 -13.19 -5.68 -7.38
CA ASP A 65 -13.96 -6.32 -6.31
C ASP A 65 -14.13 -7.82 -6.57
N ARG A 66 -14.53 -8.21 -7.79
CA ARG A 66 -14.65 -9.63 -8.19
C ARG A 66 -13.32 -10.37 -8.05
N LEU A 67 -12.23 -9.75 -8.54
CA LEU A 67 -10.89 -10.32 -8.46
C LEU A 67 -10.46 -10.53 -7.01
N CYS A 68 -10.58 -9.50 -6.16
CA CYS A 68 -10.24 -9.58 -4.74
C CYS A 68 -11.08 -10.65 -4.03
N SER A 69 -12.38 -10.73 -4.32
CA SER A 69 -13.27 -11.73 -3.74
C SER A 69 -12.86 -13.16 -4.11
N ALA A 70 -12.51 -13.40 -5.37
CA ALA A 70 -12.00 -14.70 -5.81
C ALA A 70 -10.71 -15.10 -5.08
N PHE A 71 -9.82 -14.15 -4.81
CA PHE A 71 -8.62 -14.42 -4.00
C PHE A 71 -8.95 -14.68 -2.52
N VAL A 72 -9.93 -13.97 -1.96
CA VAL A 72 -10.39 -14.23 -0.58
C VAL A 72 -10.98 -15.63 -0.47
N GLU A 73 -11.78 -16.08 -1.44
CA GLU A 73 -12.30 -17.45 -1.53
C GLU A 73 -11.19 -18.50 -1.63
N LYS A 74 -10.02 -18.14 -2.16
CA LYS A 74 -8.83 -18.98 -2.25
C LYS A 74 -7.91 -18.91 -1.03
N GLY A 75 -8.34 -18.24 0.06
CA GLY A 75 -7.62 -18.22 1.33
C GLY A 75 -6.76 -16.97 1.56
N VAL A 76 -6.78 -15.99 0.66
CA VAL A 76 -6.21 -14.68 0.95
C VAL A 76 -7.04 -14.00 2.03
N ASN A 77 -6.39 -13.65 3.14
CA ASN A 77 -7.05 -13.06 4.30
C ASN A 77 -6.53 -11.66 4.64
N LYS A 78 -5.62 -11.13 3.83
CA LYS A 78 -5.10 -9.78 3.92
C LYS A 78 -5.03 -9.14 2.54
N LEU A 79 -5.69 -8.00 2.37
CA LEU A 79 -5.64 -7.17 1.17
C LEU A 79 -4.97 -5.84 1.48
N ARG A 80 -4.07 -5.41 0.59
CA ARG A 80 -3.48 -4.07 0.61
C ARG A 80 -3.72 -3.37 -0.71
N LEU A 81 -4.50 -2.31 -0.67
CA LEU A 81 -4.69 -1.45 -1.83
C LEU A 81 -3.46 -0.55 -2.01
N THR A 82 -2.97 -0.51 -3.24
CA THR A 82 -1.80 0.26 -3.67
C THR A 82 -2.07 0.85 -5.05
N GLY A 83 -1.02 1.27 -5.74
CA GLY A 83 -1.06 1.75 -7.11
C GLY A 83 0.05 2.77 -7.34
N GLY A 84 -0.24 3.81 -8.09
CA GLY A 84 0.38 5.10 -7.87
C GLY A 84 -0.09 5.61 -6.51
N GLU A 85 -1.13 6.43 -6.48
CA GLU A 85 -1.80 6.77 -5.22
C GLU A 85 -3.24 6.22 -5.25
N PRO A 86 -3.61 5.25 -4.37
CA PRO A 86 -4.92 4.64 -4.42
C PRO A 86 -6.07 5.63 -4.16
N LEU A 87 -5.86 6.64 -3.30
CA LEU A 87 -6.90 7.59 -2.92
C LEU A 87 -7.21 8.63 -4.00
N VAL A 88 -6.39 8.76 -5.06
CA VAL A 88 -6.75 9.60 -6.22
C VAL A 88 -7.68 8.90 -7.21
N ARG A 89 -7.83 7.57 -7.09
CA ARG A 89 -8.77 6.85 -7.96
C ARG A 89 -10.20 7.26 -7.64
N ARG A 90 -10.90 7.81 -8.64
CA ARG A 90 -12.31 8.19 -8.49
C ARG A 90 -13.16 7.00 -8.06
N GLY A 91 -13.92 7.17 -6.99
CA GLY A 91 -14.82 6.13 -6.47
C GLY A 91 -14.11 5.05 -5.66
N ILE A 92 -12.85 5.20 -5.28
CA ILE A 92 -12.10 4.18 -4.53
C ILE A 92 -12.81 3.71 -3.26
N MET A 93 -13.56 4.60 -2.60
CA MET A 93 -14.29 4.24 -1.39
C MET A 93 -15.44 3.27 -1.67
N THR A 94 -16.00 3.23 -2.88
CA THR A 94 -16.96 2.19 -3.29
C THR A 94 -16.32 0.80 -3.26
N LEU A 95 -15.06 0.67 -3.74
CA LEU A 95 -14.30 -0.59 -3.64
C LEU A 95 -14.00 -0.94 -2.19
N VAL A 96 -13.54 0.01 -1.37
CA VAL A 96 -13.26 -0.21 0.06
C VAL A 96 -14.51 -0.69 0.78
N SER A 97 -15.65 -0.01 0.56
CA SER A 97 -16.94 -0.39 1.13
C SER A 97 -17.39 -1.77 0.67
N SER A 98 -17.24 -2.10 -0.61
CA SER A 98 -17.58 -3.43 -1.12
C SER A 98 -16.72 -4.52 -0.48
N LEU A 99 -15.41 -4.32 -0.39
CA LEU A 99 -14.48 -5.29 0.23
C LEU A 99 -14.68 -5.44 1.73
N SER A 100 -15.26 -4.44 2.41
CA SER A 100 -15.53 -4.49 3.87
C SER A 100 -16.48 -5.63 4.26
N ARG A 101 -17.32 -6.12 3.34
CA ARG A 101 -18.18 -7.31 3.59
C ARG A 101 -17.37 -8.55 3.96
N HIS A 102 -16.16 -8.69 3.40
CA HIS A 102 -15.28 -9.81 3.73
C HIS A 102 -14.64 -9.67 5.12
N LEU A 103 -14.46 -8.44 5.63
CA LEU A 103 -14.11 -8.20 7.04
C LEU A 103 -15.25 -8.57 7.95
N ALA A 104 -16.49 -8.18 7.61
CA ALA A 104 -17.68 -8.47 8.39
C ALA A 104 -17.97 -9.98 8.47
N SER A 105 -17.72 -10.73 7.40
CA SER A 105 -17.88 -12.20 7.38
C SER A 105 -16.73 -12.95 8.06
N GLY A 106 -15.61 -12.27 8.38
CA GLY A 106 -14.41 -12.91 8.93
C GLY A 106 -13.52 -13.61 7.90
N ALA A 107 -13.91 -13.65 6.63
CA ALA A 107 -13.10 -14.22 5.55
C ALA A 107 -11.81 -13.41 5.31
N LEU A 108 -11.88 -12.09 5.47
CA LEU A 108 -10.75 -11.19 5.45
C LEU A 108 -10.41 -10.74 6.87
N LYS A 109 -9.14 -10.85 7.26
CA LYS A 109 -8.63 -10.40 8.57
C LYS A 109 -8.20 -8.93 8.54
N GLU A 110 -7.69 -8.48 7.41
CA GLU A 110 -7.16 -7.13 7.26
C GLU A 110 -7.39 -6.58 5.85
N LEU A 111 -7.99 -5.38 5.80
CA LEU A 111 -7.99 -4.50 4.64
C LEU A 111 -7.19 -3.27 5.00
N THR A 112 -6.16 -2.98 4.23
CA THR A 112 -5.24 -1.85 4.45
C THR A 112 -4.88 -1.19 3.12
N LEU A 113 -4.19 -0.06 3.19
CA LEU A 113 -3.68 0.61 2.00
C LEU A 113 -2.27 1.17 2.27
N THR A 114 -1.54 1.42 1.17
CA THR A 114 -0.35 2.26 1.17
C THR A 114 -0.68 3.51 0.39
N THR A 115 -0.49 4.67 1.00
CA THR A 115 -0.85 5.98 0.45
C THR A 115 0.29 6.98 0.68
N ASN A 116 0.37 7.99 -0.16
CA ASN A 116 1.23 9.15 0.07
C ASN A 116 0.66 10.14 1.09
N GLY A 117 -0.59 9.93 1.54
CA GLY A 117 -1.23 10.72 2.58
C GLY A 117 -1.92 12.00 2.11
N SER A 118 -1.70 12.48 0.88
CA SER A 118 -2.23 13.76 0.38
C SER A 118 -3.76 13.88 0.46
N GLN A 119 -4.47 12.78 0.25
CA GLN A 119 -5.94 12.73 0.26
C GLN A 119 -6.52 12.16 1.56
N LEU A 120 -5.65 11.80 2.51
CA LEU A 120 -6.06 11.02 3.68
C LEU A 120 -6.96 11.81 4.63
N GLN A 121 -6.75 13.13 4.76
CA GLN A 121 -7.62 14.00 5.55
C GLN A 121 -9.09 13.85 5.14
N LYS A 122 -9.34 13.72 3.84
CA LYS A 122 -10.70 13.57 3.29
C LYS A 122 -11.31 12.20 3.58
N TYR A 123 -10.49 11.14 3.60
CA TYR A 123 -10.99 9.77 3.59
C TYR A 123 -10.80 9.00 4.89
N ALA A 124 -10.08 9.54 5.88
CA ALA A 124 -9.74 8.84 7.12
C ALA A 124 -10.97 8.29 7.86
N ALA A 125 -12.02 9.10 8.02
CA ALA A 125 -13.25 8.70 8.70
C ALA A 125 -13.98 7.58 7.93
N GLU A 126 -14.07 7.69 6.61
CA GLU A 126 -14.74 6.69 5.78
C GLU A 126 -13.96 5.37 5.72
N LEU A 127 -12.63 5.43 5.67
CA LEU A 127 -11.75 4.25 5.78
C LEU A 127 -11.99 3.53 7.11
N LYS A 128 -12.01 4.27 8.21
CA LYS A 128 -12.29 3.70 9.55
C LYS A 128 -13.67 3.08 9.62
N GLY A 129 -14.69 3.76 9.11
CA GLY A 129 -16.09 3.27 9.08
C GLY A 129 -16.25 1.98 8.28
N ASN A 130 -15.41 1.76 7.26
CA ASN A 130 -15.37 0.53 6.48
C ASN A 130 -14.45 -0.57 7.08
N GLY A 131 -14.00 -0.41 8.33
CA GLY A 131 -13.28 -1.45 9.06
C GLY A 131 -11.77 -1.48 8.78
N VAL A 132 -11.22 -0.51 8.06
CA VAL A 132 -9.76 -0.33 7.98
C VAL A 132 -9.24 0.02 9.38
N LYS A 133 -8.24 -0.73 9.85
CA LYS A 133 -7.67 -0.54 11.19
C LYS A 133 -6.28 0.09 11.15
N ARG A 134 -5.57 -0.12 10.05
CA ARG A 134 -4.19 0.33 9.87
C ARG A 134 -3.96 0.79 8.43
N ILE A 135 -3.09 1.79 8.28
CA ILE A 135 -2.62 2.32 6.98
C ILE A 135 -1.10 2.46 6.98
N ASN A 136 -0.52 2.36 5.80
CA ASN A 136 0.88 2.70 5.59
C ASN A 136 0.93 4.05 4.84
N ILE A 137 1.70 4.99 5.36
CA ILE A 137 1.87 6.32 4.75
C ILE A 137 3.32 6.47 4.31
N SER A 138 3.53 6.83 3.06
CA SER A 138 4.86 7.12 2.52
C SER A 138 5.24 8.55 2.90
N LEU A 139 6.32 8.70 3.68
CA LEU A 139 6.83 9.99 4.12
C LEU A 139 8.34 9.88 4.34
N ASP A 140 9.12 10.56 3.50
CA ASP A 140 10.56 10.41 3.44
C ASP A 140 11.31 11.47 4.27
N THR A 141 10.66 12.58 4.64
CA THR A 141 11.24 13.69 5.38
C THR A 141 10.17 14.54 6.05
N LEU A 142 10.54 15.22 7.14
CA LEU A 142 9.71 16.23 7.82
C LEU A 142 10.08 17.67 7.39
N ASN A 143 11.07 17.83 6.52
CA ASN A 143 11.47 19.12 5.99
C ASN A 143 10.68 19.41 4.70
N ALA A 144 9.94 20.53 4.68
CA ALA A 144 9.06 20.88 3.56
C ALA A 144 9.82 21.10 2.24
N ASP A 145 11.01 21.69 2.29
CA ASP A 145 11.82 21.93 1.10
C ASP A 145 12.35 20.62 0.53
N LYS A 146 12.91 19.72 1.37
CA LYS A 146 13.34 18.39 0.96
C LYS A 146 12.14 17.56 0.45
N PHE A 147 11.00 17.64 1.12
CA PHE A 147 9.77 16.97 0.68
C PHE A 147 9.37 17.39 -0.73
N ARG A 148 9.45 18.69 -1.02
CA ARG A 148 9.16 19.23 -2.35
C ARG A 148 10.16 18.74 -3.41
N VAL A 149 11.43 18.66 -3.05
CA VAL A 149 12.47 18.12 -3.94
C VAL A 149 12.22 16.64 -4.23
N ILE A 150 11.91 15.84 -3.21
CA ILE A 150 11.69 14.39 -3.36
C ILE A 150 10.41 14.10 -4.16
N THR A 151 9.31 14.77 -3.82
CA THR A 151 7.99 14.47 -4.38
C THR A 151 7.64 15.26 -5.63
N ARG A 152 8.40 16.32 -5.92
CA ARG A 152 8.22 17.34 -6.97
C ARG A 152 6.91 18.13 -6.81
N TRP A 153 5.77 17.45 -6.69
CA TRP A 153 4.43 18.06 -6.69
C TRP A 153 3.71 17.98 -5.34
N GLY A 154 4.28 17.25 -4.39
CA GLY A 154 3.64 17.08 -3.08
C GLY A 154 3.70 18.32 -2.20
N ASN A 155 2.75 18.40 -1.27
CA ASN A 155 2.72 19.36 -0.18
C ASN A 155 2.78 18.61 1.15
N LEU A 156 3.77 18.91 1.99
CA LEU A 156 3.97 18.24 3.27
C LEU A 156 2.80 18.52 4.24
N ASP A 157 2.24 19.73 4.22
CA ASP A 157 1.14 20.11 5.12
C ASP A 157 -0.11 19.26 4.88
N ASP A 158 -0.41 18.89 3.62
CA ASP A 158 -1.54 18.03 3.29
C ASP A 158 -1.33 16.61 3.85
N VAL A 159 -0.10 16.10 3.79
CA VAL A 159 0.26 14.79 4.34
C VAL A 159 0.17 14.80 5.86
N MET A 160 0.68 15.86 6.51
CA MET A 160 0.59 16.02 7.97
C MET A 160 -0.86 16.12 8.44
N ALA A 161 -1.69 16.89 7.75
CA ALA A 161 -3.12 16.97 8.04
C ALA A 161 -3.82 15.60 7.84
N GLY A 162 -3.38 14.83 6.84
CA GLY A 162 -3.84 13.46 6.61
C GLY A 162 -3.48 12.51 7.75
N ILE A 163 -2.25 12.60 8.27
CA ILE A 163 -1.77 11.82 9.41
C ILE A 163 -2.58 12.17 10.66
N ASP A 164 -2.78 13.45 10.94
CA ASP A 164 -3.56 13.93 12.09
C ASP A 164 -5.02 13.46 12.02
N ALA A 165 -5.63 13.53 10.85
CA ALA A 165 -6.98 13.01 10.63
C ALA A 165 -7.07 11.50 10.87
N ALA A 166 -6.09 10.73 10.38
CA ALA A 166 -6.05 9.28 10.56
C ALA A 166 -5.88 8.90 12.04
N GLN A 167 -5.00 9.59 12.79
CA GLN A 167 -4.82 9.39 14.22
C GLN A 167 -6.10 9.75 15.01
N THR A 168 -6.76 10.87 14.66
CA THR A 168 -8.02 11.28 15.26
C THR A 168 -9.11 10.22 15.10
N GLN A 169 -9.13 9.50 13.96
CA GLN A 169 -10.05 8.39 13.72
C GLN A 169 -9.58 7.07 14.38
N GLY A 170 -8.45 7.06 15.09
CA GLY A 170 -7.90 5.85 15.72
C GLY A 170 -7.45 4.79 14.70
N LEU A 171 -6.94 5.22 13.55
CA LEU A 171 -6.23 4.35 12.61
C LEU A 171 -4.79 4.17 13.09
N ALA A 172 -4.32 2.93 13.17
CA ALA A 172 -2.89 2.68 13.39
C ALA A 172 -2.11 3.08 12.13
N ILE A 173 -1.00 3.77 12.31
CA ILE A 173 -0.19 4.28 11.20
C ILE A 173 1.18 3.63 11.22
N LYS A 174 1.65 3.25 10.04
CA LYS A 174 3.03 2.89 9.79
C LYS A 174 3.59 3.82 8.72
N ILE A 175 4.65 4.52 9.06
CA ILE A 175 5.40 5.34 8.12
C ILE A 175 6.35 4.43 7.31
N ASN A 176 6.37 4.61 6.01
CA ASN A 176 7.36 4.03 5.11
C ASN A 176 8.23 5.18 4.58
N ALA A 177 9.52 5.15 4.86
CA ALA A 177 10.47 6.15 4.40
C ALA A 177 11.52 5.49 3.50
N VAL A 178 11.70 6.02 2.30
CA VAL A 178 12.79 5.62 1.42
C VAL A 178 14.03 6.41 1.82
N ALA A 179 15.12 5.71 2.14
CA ALA A 179 16.40 6.34 2.42
C ALA A 179 17.10 6.69 1.10
N LEU A 180 17.32 7.98 0.89
CA LEU A 180 17.96 8.55 -0.29
C LEU A 180 19.31 9.12 0.11
N LYS A 181 20.38 8.49 -0.36
CA LYS A 181 21.76 8.91 -0.07
C LYS A 181 22.00 10.36 -0.54
N GLY A 182 22.59 11.17 0.34
CA GLY A 182 22.84 12.58 0.07
C GLY A 182 21.61 13.49 0.07
N VAL A 183 20.42 12.96 0.44
CA VAL A 183 19.17 13.73 0.44
C VAL A 183 18.52 13.77 1.82
N ASN A 184 18.14 12.59 2.39
CA ASN A 184 17.40 12.52 3.66
C ASN A 184 18.00 11.56 4.68
N GLU A 185 19.12 10.94 4.41
CA GLU A 185 19.78 9.98 5.29
C GLU A 185 20.12 10.58 6.67
N ASP A 186 20.41 11.87 6.71
CA ASP A 186 20.68 12.64 7.90
C ASP A 186 19.45 12.85 8.81
N GLU A 187 18.25 12.64 8.26
CA GLU A 187 16.97 12.87 8.98
C GLU A 187 16.30 11.59 9.47
N ILE A 188 16.80 10.40 9.12
CA ILE A 188 16.15 9.12 9.43
C ILE A 188 15.95 8.94 10.95
N VAL A 189 16.91 9.35 11.76
CA VAL A 189 16.80 9.28 13.23
C VAL A 189 15.70 10.22 13.74
N ASN A 190 15.66 11.46 13.24
CA ASN A 190 14.64 12.43 13.63
C ASN A 190 13.24 11.97 13.20
N LEU A 191 13.12 11.38 12.01
CA LEU A 191 11.86 10.80 11.51
C LEU A 191 11.40 9.63 12.37
N LEU A 192 12.33 8.79 12.84
CA LEU A 192 12.06 7.69 13.76
C LEU A 192 11.54 8.20 15.11
N GLU A 193 12.24 9.16 15.70
CA GLU A 193 11.84 9.77 16.98
C GLU A 193 10.47 10.43 16.89
N TRP A 194 10.23 11.18 15.81
CA TRP A 194 8.93 11.80 15.55
C TRP A 194 7.82 10.76 15.38
N ALA A 195 8.03 9.72 14.59
CA ALA A 195 7.03 8.68 14.35
C ALA A 195 6.69 7.95 15.65
N HIS A 196 7.71 7.49 16.39
CA HIS A 196 7.52 6.77 17.66
C HIS A 196 6.91 7.67 18.73
N GLY A 197 7.32 8.94 18.82
CA GLY A 197 6.74 9.92 19.74
C GLY A 197 5.24 10.15 19.52
N ARG A 198 4.75 9.84 18.30
CA ARG A 198 3.32 9.88 17.94
C ARG A 198 2.64 8.50 17.96
N GLY A 199 3.31 7.46 18.45
CA GLY A 199 2.77 6.10 18.51
C GLY A 199 2.64 5.43 17.14
N MET A 200 3.47 5.80 16.17
CA MET A 200 3.50 5.23 14.83
C MET A 200 4.75 4.37 14.65
N ASP A 201 4.62 3.31 13.85
CA ASP A 201 5.76 2.51 13.40
C ASP A 201 6.50 3.20 12.25
N LEU A 202 7.81 2.96 12.12
CA LEU A 202 8.60 3.35 10.95
C LEU A 202 9.20 2.11 10.27
N THR A 203 9.19 2.10 8.93
CA THR A 203 10.00 1.22 8.09
C THR A 203 10.86 2.06 7.18
N VAL A 204 12.18 1.88 7.28
CA VAL A 204 13.13 2.45 6.33
C VAL A 204 13.29 1.47 5.16
N ILE A 205 13.23 1.99 3.95
CA ILE A 205 13.27 1.23 2.70
C ILE A 205 14.47 1.71 1.89
N GLU A 206 15.28 0.78 1.42
CA GLU A 206 16.35 1.05 0.46
C GLU A 206 15.75 1.35 -0.92
N VAL A 207 16.38 2.26 -1.66
CA VAL A 207 15.98 2.54 -3.05
C VAL A 207 16.12 1.29 -3.90
N MET A 208 15.06 0.90 -4.58
CA MET A 208 15.07 -0.25 -5.48
C MET A 208 15.21 0.21 -6.93
N PRO A 209 15.97 -0.52 -7.78
CA PRO A 209 16.15 -0.17 -9.20
C PRO A 209 14.90 -0.54 -10.03
N LEU A 210 13.74 -0.06 -9.60
CA LEU A 210 12.44 -0.34 -10.24
C LEU A 210 11.81 0.96 -10.73
N GLY A 211 11.18 0.88 -11.89
CA GLY A 211 10.43 1.99 -12.50
C GLY A 211 11.19 2.71 -13.61
N ASP A 212 10.46 3.55 -14.33
CA ASP A 212 10.96 4.40 -15.41
C ASP A 212 11.43 5.72 -14.81
N VAL A 213 12.72 5.79 -14.45
CA VAL A 213 13.35 6.96 -13.81
C VAL A 213 14.65 7.30 -14.52
N ASP A 214 15.00 8.58 -14.48
CA ASP A 214 16.19 9.12 -15.13
C ASP A 214 17.50 8.44 -14.69
N GLU A 215 18.53 8.47 -15.54
CA GLU A 215 19.82 7.77 -15.38
C GLU A 215 20.59 8.11 -14.08
N SER A 216 20.30 9.26 -13.45
CA SER A 216 20.94 9.70 -12.19
C SER A 216 20.64 8.81 -10.96
N ARG A 217 19.81 7.81 -11.12
CA ARG A 217 19.38 6.90 -10.04
C ARG A 217 20.49 6.00 -9.50
N LEU A 218 21.46 5.66 -10.32
CA LEU A 218 22.59 4.80 -9.94
C LEU A 218 23.45 5.41 -8.82
N ASP A 219 23.43 6.74 -8.68
CA ASP A 219 24.19 7.46 -7.66
C ASP A 219 23.49 7.46 -6.28
N GLN A 220 22.26 6.93 -6.20
CA GLN A 220 21.45 6.90 -4.97
C GLN A 220 21.55 5.60 -4.17
N TYR A 221 22.40 4.65 -4.62
CA TYR A 221 22.71 3.40 -3.92
C TYR A 221 23.92 3.53 -3.02
#